data_918ea9b385e1c5b7ddf08c78cf279686
#
_entry.id   918ea9b385e1c5b7ddf08c78cf279686
#
_cell.length_a   1.000
_cell.length_b   1.000
_cell.length_c   1.000
_cell.angle_alpha   90.00
_cell.angle_beta   90.00
_cell.angle_gamma   90.00
#
_symmetry.space_group_name_H-M   'P 1'
#
loop_
_entity.id
_entity.type
_entity.pdbx_description
1 polymer ?
#
loop_
_entity_poly.entity_id
_entity_poly.type
_entity_poly.pdbx_seq_one_letter_code
_entity_poly.pdbx_strand_id
1 'polypeptide(L)'
;MKVKTKNLIENIVHGIFLVLGLVTVASVLLITVYLIVSGIPAIKEIGIPDFLLGKKWASTAAEPSYGILPFILTSVYGTAGAIVLGVPVGFMAAVYLAKMADKRVRAVVVEAVSLLAGIPSVVYGLVGMMVLVPGIRKAFNVPDGASLLAAMIVLAIMILPSIIKVSMTSLEAVPKEYEDASLALGATPTETYFRVSVPAAKSGIAAAVVLGVGRAIGEAMAVMMVSGNAPNMPELFQSVRFLTTAVASEMSYSSGLQRQALFSIALVLFLFIMLINATLNFLLKRDKSNG
;
A
#
# COMPACT_ATOMS: atom_id res chain seq x y z
N MET A 1 -31.20 -13.94 -38.27
CA MET A 1 -30.43 -14.92 -37.49
C MET A 1 -29.28 -14.32 -36.66
N LYS A 2 -28.53 -13.36 -37.17
CA LYS A 2 -27.36 -12.74 -36.45
C LYS A 2 -27.72 -12.01 -35.12
N VAL A 3 -28.89 -11.37 -35.00
CA VAL A 3 -29.27 -10.61 -33.78
C VAL A 3 -29.57 -11.53 -32.58
N LYS A 4 -30.27 -12.66 -32.78
CA LYS A 4 -30.57 -13.62 -31.70
C LYS A 4 -29.30 -14.28 -31.15
N THR A 5 -28.32 -14.60 -32.01
CA THR A 5 -27.05 -15.18 -31.57
C THR A 5 -26.21 -14.16 -30.79
N LYS A 6 -26.23 -12.88 -31.19
CA LYS A 6 -25.55 -11.79 -30.47
C LYS A 6 -26.10 -11.62 -29.05
N ASN A 7 -27.43 -11.55 -28.93
CA ASN A 7 -28.07 -11.41 -27.62
C ASN A 7 -27.84 -12.65 -26.72
N LEU A 8 -27.73 -13.86 -27.30
CA LEU A 8 -27.42 -15.06 -26.53
C LEU A 8 -26.00 -15.00 -25.96
N ILE A 9 -25.01 -14.60 -26.78
CA ILE A 9 -23.62 -14.44 -26.34
C ILE A 9 -23.52 -13.34 -25.25
N GLU A 10 -24.18 -12.21 -25.44
CA GLU A 10 -24.22 -11.12 -24.47
C GLU A 10 -24.81 -11.57 -23.11
N ASN A 11 -25.90 -12.33 -23.13
CA ASN A 11 -26.51 -12.88 -21.92
C ASN A 11 -25.62 -13.89 -21.22
N ILE A 12 -24.91 -14.75 -21.97
CA ILE A 12 -23.95 -15.71 -21.41
C ILE A 12 -22.80 -14.97 -20.76
N VAL A 13 -22.20 -13.98 -21.45
CA VAL A 13 -21.10 -13.16 -20.94
C VAL A 13 -21.53 -12.40 -19.68
N HIS A 14 -22.72 -11.77 -19.69
CA HIS A 14 -23.27 -11.11 -18.52
C HIS A 14 -23.46 -12.08 -17.34
N GLY A 15 -23.98 -13.29 -17.59
CA GLY A 15 -24.12 -14.33 -16.58
C GLY A 15 -22.76 -14.74 -15.97
N ILE A 16 -21.74 -14.92 -16.82
CA ILE A 16 -20.38 -15.23 -16.35
C ILE A 16 -19.82 -14.11 -15.46
N PHE A 17 -19.92 -12.85 -15.89
CA PHE A 17 -19.44 -11.71 -15.08
C PHE A 17 -20.19 -11.57 -13.75
N LEU A 18 -21.51 -11.82 -13.76
CA LEU A 18 -22.32 -11.82 -12.53
C LEU A 18 -21.84 -12.92 -11.57
N VAL A 19 -21.64 -14.15 -12.06
CA VAL A 19 -21.13 -15.25 -11.23
C VAL A 19 -19.75 -14.93 -10.69
N LEU A 20 -18.81 -14.45 -11.51
CA LEU A 20 -17.47 -14.06 -11.06
C LEU A 20 -17.53 -12.94 -10.01
N GLY A 21 -18.40 -11.94 -10.19
CA GLY A 21 -18.63 -10.89 -9.21
C GLY A 21 -19.16 -11.44 -7.88
N LEU A 22 -20.15 -12.34 -7.92
CA LEU A 22 -20.69 -12.98 -6.72
C LEU A 22 -19.64 -13.85 -6.01
N VAL A 23 -18.83 -14.62 -6.75
CA VAL A 23 -17.73 -15.40 -6.17
C VAL A 23 -16.72 -14.51 -5.47
N THR A 24 -16.36 -13.36 -6.07
CA THR A 24 -15.44 -12.39 -5.44
C THR A 24 -16.01 -11.86 -4.11
N VAL A 25 -17.27 -11.42 -4.09
CA VAL A 25 -17.93 -10.92 -2.88
C VAL A 25 -18.03 -12.02 -1.83
N ALA A 26 -18.45 -13.24 -2.23
CA ALA A 26 -18.54 -14.38 -1.32
C ALA A 26 -17.18 -14.75 -0.71
N SER A 27 -16.10 -14.69 -1.48
CA SER A 27 -14.74 -14.95 -0.99
C SER A 27 -14.31 -13.94 0.07
N VAL A 28 -14.57 -12.64 -0.15
CA VAL A 28 -14.27 -11.58 0.84
C VAL A 28 -15.07 -11.78 2.12
N LEU A 29 -16.37 -12.08 2.01
CA LEU A 29 -17.21 -12.37 3.18
C LEU A 29 -16.72 -13.60 3.94
N LEU A 30 -16.36 -14.68 3.22
CA LEU A 30 -15.83 -15.89 3.82
C LEU A 30 -14.54 -15.62 4.61
N ILE A 31 -13.58 -14.89 4.00
CA ILE A 31 -12.34 -14.49 4.66
C ILE A 31 -12.65 -13.67 5.91
N THR A 32 -13.55 -12.69 5.80
CA THR A 32 -13.94 -11.83 6.93
C THR A 32 -14.52 -12.64 8.08
N VAL A 33 -15.48 -13.53 7.81
CA VAL A 33 -16.10 -14.39 8.81
C VAL A 33 -15.05 -15.33 9.44
N TYR A 34 -14.18 -15.90 8.62
CA TYR A 34 -13.12 -16.79 9.07
C TYR A 34 -12.14 -16.08 10.02
N LEU A 35 -11.71 -14.85 9.68
CA LEU A 35 -10.84 -14.05 10.55
C LEU A 35 -11.50 -13.70 11.88
N ILE A 36 -12.80 -13.38 11.86
CA ILE A 36 -13.57 -13.07 13.07
C ILE A 36 -13.67 -14.31 13.96
N VAL A 37 -14.10 -15.46 13.40
CA VAL A 37 -14.29 -16.69 14.17
C VAL A 37 -12.97 -17.21 14.73
N SER A 38 -11.87 -17.11 13.97
CA SER A 38 -10.56 -17.62 14.37
C SER A 38 -9.79 -16.67 15.29
N GLY A 39 -10.02 -15.34 15.18
CA GLY A 39 -9.28 -14.32 15.92
C GLY A 39 -9.95 -13.90 17.25
N ILE A 40 -11.28 -13.83 17.33
CA ILE A 40 -11.98 -13.39 18.55
C ILE A 40 -11.63 -14.22 19.80
N PRO A 41 -11.46 -15.56 19.75
CA PRO A 41 -11.15 -16.34 20.94
C PRO A 41 -9.88 -15.86 21.66
N ALA A 42 -8.80 -15.59 20.95
CA ALA A 42 -7.56 -15.09 21.57
C ALA A 42 -7.74 -13.70 22.21
N ILE A 43 -8.48 -12.80 21.55
CA ILE A 43 -8.76 -11.47 22.12
C ILE A 43 -9.56 -11.58 23.42
N LYS A 44 -10.50 -12.54 23.52
CA LYS A 44 -11.27 -12.77 24.74
C LYS A 44 -10.43 -13.35 25.87
N GLU A 45 -9.49 -14.25 25.56
CA GLU A 45 -8.61 -14.90 26.52
C GLU A 45 -7.52 -13.97 27.03
N ILE A 46 -6.89 -13.19 26.13
CA ILE A 46 -5.80 -12.26 26.45
C ILE A 46 -6.35 -10.96 27.09
N GLY A 47 -7.53 -10.52 26.66
CA GLY A 47 -8.09 -9.20 26.97
C GLY A 47 -7.73 -8.17 25.90
N ILE A 48 -8.74 -7.32 25.54
CA ILE A 48 -8.57 -6.27 24.51
C ILE A 48 -7.43 -5.28 24.83
N PRO A 49 -7.34 -4.73 26.07
CA PRO A 49 -6.28 -3.77 26.40
C PRO A 49 -4.89 -4.41 26.32
N ASP A 50 -4.72 -5.60 26.86
CA ASP A 50 -3.42 -6.28 26.91
C ASP A 50 -2.98 -6.71 25.51
N PHE A 51 -3.91 -7.13 24.66
CA PHE A 51 -3.62 -7.46 23.27
C PHE A 51 -3.26 -6.23 22.44
N LEU A 52 -4.10 -5.18 22.43
CA LEU A 52 -3.90 -4.02 21.55
C LEU A 52 -2.85 -3.05 22.06
N LEU A 53 -2.77 -2.82 23.37
CA LEU A 53 -1.89 -1.83 23.99
C LEU A 53 -0.67 -2.44 24.66
N GLY A 54 -0.60 -3.77 24.77
CA GLY A 54 0.56 -4.47 25.26
C GLY A 54 1.81 -4.19 24.41
N LYS A 55 2.94 -3.96 25.08
CA LYS A 55 4.21 -3.59 24.44
C LYS A 55 5.15 -4.76 24.17
N LYS A 56 4.80 -5.96 24.64
CA LYS A 56 5.67 -7.14 24.55
C LYS A 56 4.97 -8.26 23.77
N TRP A 57 5.65 -8.75 22.75
CA TRP A 57 5.28 -9.97 22.05
C TRP A 57 6.33 -11.05 22.35
N ALA A 58 5.95 -12.09 23.05
CA ALA A 58 6.82 -13.22 23.45
C ALA A 58 5.96 -14.49 23.50
N SER A 59 5.49 -14.95 22.36
CA SER A 59 4.55 -16.06 22.22
C SER A 59 5.09 -17.42 22.65
N THR A 60 6.42 -17.58 22.66
CA THR A 60 7.13 -18.84 23.00
C THR A 60 7.83 -18.80 24.35
N ALA A 61 7.67 -17.72 25.13
CA ALA A 61 8.25 -17.62 26.48
C ALA A 61 7.53 -18.53 27.49
N ALA A 62 8.17 -18.78 28.62
CA ALA A 62 7.57 -19.55 29.73
C ALA A 62 6.25 -18.93 30.23
N GLU A 63 6.20 -17.59 30.25
CA GLU A 63 4.98 -16.80 30.42
C GLU A 63 4.69 -16.06 29.09
N PRO A 64 3.78 -16.59 28.25
CA PRO A 64 3.51 -16.00 26.96
C PRO A 64 2.89 -14.60 27.08
N SER A 65 3.32 -13.68 26.20
CA SER A 65 2.78 -12.33 26.10
C SER A 65 2.44 -12.02 24.64
N TYR A 66 1.28 -11.40 24.41
CA TYR A 66 0.70 -11.21 23.07
C TYR A 66 0.35 -9.75 22.77
N GLY A 67 1.10 -8.80 23.30
CA GLY A 67 0.90 -7.38 23.03
C GLY A 67 1.37 -6.97 21.64
N ILE A 68 0.50 -6.32 20.86
CA ILE A 68 0.75 -5.97 19.45
C ILE A 68 0.94 -4.48 19.18
N LEU A 69 0.96 -3.64 20.21
CA LEU A 69 1.15 -2.20 20.04
C LEU A 69 2.40 -1.84 19.20
N PRO A 70 3.57 -2.50 19.40
CA PRO A 70 4.74 -2.25 18.56
C PRO A 70 4.46 -2.48 17.08
N PHE A 71 3.71 -3.53 16.72
CA PHE A 71 3.41 -3.88 15.33
C PHE A 71 2.44 -2.88 14.69
N ILE A 72 1.44 -2.42 15.46
CA ILE A 72 0.49 -1.39 15.02
C ILE A 72 1.26 -0.10 14.70
N LEU A 73 2.05 0.39 15.65
CA LEU A 73 2.80 1.63 15.48
C LEU A 73 3.84 1.51 14.36
N THR A 74 4.54 0.38 14.26
CA THR A 74 5.48 0.12 13.16
C THR A 74 4.78 0.15 11.80
N SER A 75 3.62 -0.46 11.66
CA SER A 75 2.85 -0.46 10.41
C SER A 75 2.38 0.94 10.05
N VAL A 76 1.93 1.73 11.03
CA VAL A 76 1.54 3.15 10.82
C VAL A 76 2.75 3.99 10.39
N TYR A 77 3.84 3.95 11.14
CA TYR A 77 5.03 4.77 10.86
C TYR A 77 5.72 4.35 9.57
N GLY A 78 5.85 3.04 9.32
CA GLY A 78 6.43 2.51 8.09
C GLY A 78 5.66 2.92 6.85
N THR A 79 4.33 2.81 6.89
CA THR A 79 3.45 3.27 5.80
C THR A 79 3.50 4.78 5.63
N ALA A 80 3.39 5.54 6.73
CA ALA A 80 3.47 7.01 6.68
C ALA A 80 4.80 7.48 6.09
N GLY A 81 5.92 6.89 6.53
CA GLY A 81 7.25 7.20 5.98
C GLY A 81 7.36 6.86 4.50
N ALA A 82 6.84 5.71 4.07
CA ALA A 82 6.82 5.34 2.67
C ALA A 82 6.01 6.33 1.80
N ILE A 83 4.87 6.82 2.32
CA ILE A 83 4.03 7.82 1.67
C ILE A 83 4.78 9.16 1.56
N VAL A 84 5.37 9.64 2.66
CA VAL A 84 6.12 10.91 2.69
C VAL A 84 7.30 10.90 1.72
N LEU A 85 7.96 9.77 1.55
CA LEU A 85 9.07 9.62 0.60
C LEU A 85 8.59 9.37 -0.84
N GLY A 86 7.65 8.46 -1.02
CA GLY A 86 7.26 7.95 -2.33
C GLY A 86 6.26 8.84 -3.08
N VAL A 87 5.28 9.44 -2.37
CA VAL A 87 4.24 10.24 -3.04
C VAL A 87 4.81 11.49 -3.72
N PRO A 88 5.65 12.33 -3.08
CA PRO A 88 6.21 13.50 -3.73
C PRO A 88 7.03 13.14 -4.97
N VAL A 89 7.87 12.11 -4.87
CA VAL A 89 8.71 11.64 -5.98
C VAL A 89 7.85 11.10 -7.12
N GLY A 90 6.90 10.22 -6.80
CA GLY A 90 5.99 9.62 -7.79
C GLY A 90 5.09 10.65 -8.47
N PHE A 91 4.56 11.62 -7.71
CA PHE A 91 3.74 12.70 -8.23
C PHE A 91 4.54 13.62 -9.17
N MET A 92 5.73 14.09 -8.76
CA MET A 92 6.57 14.93 -9.60
C MET A 92 6.99 14.21 -10.88
N ALA A 93 7.35 12.92 -10.79
CA ALA A 93 7.63 12.11 -11.97
C ALA A 93 6.40 11.98 -12.88
N ALA A 94 5.20 11.82 -12.34
CA ALA A 94 3.97 11.76 -13.14
C ALA A 94 3.68 13.06 -13.88
N VAL A 95 3.81 14.21 -13.20
CA VAL A 95 3.63 15.53 -13.84
C VAL A 95 4.66 15.73 -14.96
N TYR A 96 5.93 15.43 -14.69
CA TYR A 96 7.00 15.54 -15.68
C TYR A 96 6.71 14.67 -16.92
N LEU A 97 6.37 13.40 -16.71
CA LEU A 97 6.12 12.45 -17.80
C LEU A 97 4.85 12.77 -18.59
N ALA A 98 3.80 13.27 -17.92
CA ALA A 98 2.54 13.59 -18.57
C ALA A 98 2.60 14.88 -19.40
N LYS A 99 3.35 15.89 -18.94
CA LYS A 99 3.23 17.27 -19.46
C LYS A 99 4.52 17.87 -20.02
N MET A 100 5.70 17.42 -19.58
CA MET A 100 6.97 18.10 -19.85
C MET A 100 7.98 17.23 -20.60
N ALA A 101 7.91 15.91 -20.47
CA ALA A 101 8.91 15.01 -21.03
C ALA A 101 8.79 14.88 -22.56
N ASP A 102 9.92 14.88 -23.24
CA ASP A 102 10.01 14.51 -24.65
C ASP A 102 9.50 13.09 -24.89
N LYS A 103 8.94 12.83 -26.07
CA LYS A 103 8.37 11.53 -26.44
C LYS A 103 9.33 10.35 -26.20
N ARG A 104 10.65 10.55 -26.45
CA ARG A 104 11.67 9.52 -26.26
C ARG A 104 11.92 9.23 -24.77
N VAL A 105 12.12 10.29 -23.97
CA VAL A 105 12.32 10.18 -22.51
C VAL A 105 11.10 9.54 -21.88
N ARG A 106 9.91 10.02 -22.22
CA ARG A 106 8.64 9.46 -21.74
C ARG A 106 8.53 7.97 -22.06
N ALA A 107 8.79 7.55 -23.30
CA ALA A 107 8.67 6.14 -23.70
C ALA A 107 9.60 5.24 -22.88
N VAL A 108 10.87 5.64 -22.71
CA VAL A 108 11.85 4.86 -21.94
C VAL A 108 11.49 4.78 -20.45
N VAL A 109 11.13 5.93 -19.85
CA VAL A 109 10.85 5.97 -18.40
C VAL A 109 9.53 5.26 -18.07
N VAL A 110 8.48 5.39 -18.88
CA VAL A 110 7.21 4.68 -18.69
C VAL A 110 7.42 3.16 -18.80
N GLU A 111 8.25 2.71 -19.73
CA GLU A 111 8.60 1.30 -19.83
C GLU A 111 9.38 0.80 -18.61
N ALA A 112 10.39 1.57 -18.16
CA ALA A 112 11.13 1.27 -16.95
C ALA A 112 10.22 1.18 -15.70
N VAL A 113 9.29 2.15 -15.55
CA VAL A 113 8.27 2.12 -14.48
C VAL A 113 7.34 0.90 -14.61
N SER A 114 7.05 0.47 -15.85
CA SER A 114 6.24 -0.73 -16.12
C SER A 114 6.96 -2.00 -15.71
N LEU A 115 8.25 -2.09 -16.01
CA LEU A 115 9.10 -3.20 -15.56
C LEU A 115 9.19 -3.25 -14.04
N LEU A 116 9.42 -2.11 -13.38
CA LEU A 116 9.40 -2.04 -11.91
C LEU A 116 8.08 -2.55 -11.32
N ALA A 117 6.93 -2.21 -11.92
CA ALA A 117 5.63 -2.70 -11.46
C ALA A 117 5.49 -4.23 -11.53
N GLY A 118 6.20 -4.87 -12.47
CA GLY A 118 6.20 -6.32 -12.67
C GLY A 118 7.17 -7.11 -11.79
N ILE A 119 8.08 -6.45 -11.08
CA ILE A 119 9.05 -7.12 -10.21
C ILE A 119 8.32 -7.69 -8.98
N PRO A 120 8.50 -9.00 -8.64
CA PRO A 120 7.98 -9.58 -7.41
C PRO A 120 8.50 -8.85 -6.16
N SER A 121 7.66 -8.68 -5.13
CA SER A 121 8.02 -7.94 -3.91
C SER A 121 9.24 -8.54 -3.18
N VAL A 122 9.38 -9.86 -3.22
CA VAL A 122 10.55 -10.57 -2.65
C VAL A 122 11.86 -10.08 -3.26
N VAL A 123 11.89 -9.76 -4.56
CA VAL A 123 13.11 -9.25 -5.23
C VAL A 123 13.46 -7.86 -4.71
N TYR A 124 12.48 -6.98 -4.48
CA TYR A 124 12.71 -5.70 -3.81
C TYR A 124 13.30 -5.89 -2.41
N GLY A 125 12.76 -6.85 -1.64
CA GLY A 125 13.27 -7.22 -0.33
C GLY A 125 14.71 -7.74 -0.39
N LEU A 126 15.02 -8.62 -1.35
CA LEU A 126 16.35 -9.18 -1.55
C LEU A 126 17.37 -8.08 -1.89
N VAL A 127 17.07 -7.22 -2.86
CA VAL A 127 17.94 -6.09 -3.22
C VAL A 127 18.08 -5.13 -2.03
N GLY A 128 16.99 -4.85 -1.32
CA GLY A 128 17.02 -4.04 -0.11
C GLY A 128 17.94 -4.62 0.96
N MET A 129 17.87 -5.92 1.21
CA MET A 129 18.72 -6.63 2.18
C MET A 129 20.19 -6.63 1.75
N MET A 130 20.48 -6.80 0.45
CA MET A 130 21.87 -6.91 -0.04
C MET A 130 22.55 -5.55 -0.23
N VAL A 131 21.78 -4.49 -0.54
CA VAL A 131 22.34 -3.18 -0.91
C VAL A 131 21.96 -2.11 0.11
N LEU A 132 20.65 -1.96 0.40
CA LEU A 132 20.14 -0.88 1.24
C LEU A 132 20.52 -1.07 2.71
N VAL A 133 20.33 -2.27 3.26
CA VAL A 133 20.63 -2.57 4.66
C VAL A 133 22.12 -2.35 4.98
N PRO A 134 23.09 -2.89 4.22
CA PRO A 134 24.51 -2.57 4.42
C PRO A 134 24.82 -1.09 4.18
N GLY A 135 24.16 -0.45 3.23
CA GLY A 135 24.29 0.98 2.97
C GLY A 135 23.87 1.84 4.17
N ILE A 136 22.73 1.56 4.77
CA ILE A 136 22.24 2.24 5.98
C ILE A 136 23.21 2.00 7.15
N ARG A 137 23.61 0.75 7.37
CA ARG A 137 24.57 0.40 8.42
C ARG A 137 25.85 1.25 8.33
N LYS A 138 26.41 1.36 7.12
CA LYS A 138 27.64 2.10 6.87
C LYS A 138 27.45 3.63 6.95
N ALA A 139 26.35 4.15 6.38
CA ALA A 139 26.10 5.59 6.31
C ALA A 139 25.78 6.21 7.67
N PHE A 140 25.05 5.49 8.53
CA PHE A 140 24.61 5.98 9.84
C PHE A 140 25.38 5.36 11.00
N ASN A 141 26.39 4.52 10.73
CA ASN A 141 27.23 3.85 11.74
C ASN A 141 26.40 3.11 12.81
N VAL A 142 25.36 2.41 12.39
CA VAL A 142 24.47 1.62 13.26
C VAL A 142 24.89 0.15 13.29
N PRO A 143 24.59 -0.61 14.38
CA PRO A 143 24.99 -2.00 14.51
C PRO A 143 24.43 -2.91 13.42
N ASP A 144 23.15 -2.68 13.07
CA ASP A 144 22.43 -3.37 11.99
C ASP A 144 21.67 -2.33 11.16
N GLY A 145 21.72 -2.47 9.86
CA GLY A 145 20.97 -1.59 8.94
C GLY A 145 19.55 -2.08 8.66
N ALA A 146 19.19 -3.30 9.08
CA ALA A 146 17.81 -3.80 9.00
C ALA A 146 16.94 -3.02 10.02
N SER A 147 16.01 -2.21 9.50
CA SER A 147 15.38 -1.17 10.31
C SER A 147 14.06 -0.67 9.74
N LEU A 148 13.36 0.14 10.52
CA LEU A 148 12.17 0.86 10.07
C LEU A 148 12.47 1.75 8.86
N LEU A 149 13.64 2.44 8.84
CA LEU A 149 14.06 3.27 7.71
C LEU A 149 14.24 2.44 6.43
N ALA A 150 14.88 1.28 6.52
CA ALA A 150 15.04 0.38 5.37
C ALA A 150 13.68 -0.04 4.81
N ALA A 151 12.74 -0.40 5.69
CA ALA A 151 11.37 -0.74 5.29
C ALA A 151 10.66 0.44 4.62
N MET A 152 10.75 1.66 5.17
CA MET A 152 10.15 2.87 4.58
C MET A 152 10.67 3.13 3.16
N ILE A 153 11.98 3.01 2.93
CA ILE A 153 12.59 3.25 1.62
C ILE A 153 12.15 2.18 0.61
N VAL A 154 12.18 0.90 0.98
CA VAL A 154 11.73 -0.18 0.09
C VAL A 154 10.26 -0.02 -0.26
N LEU A 155 9.40 0.24 0.72
CA LEU A 155 7.97 0.50 0.49
C LEU A 155 7.76 1.74 -0.41
N ALA A 156 8.52 2.83 -0.18
CA ALA A 156 8.45 4.02 -1.02
C ALA A 156 8.75 3.71 -2.48
N ILE A 157 9.81 2.95 -2.75
CA ILE A 157 10.17 2.52 -4.12
C ILE A 157 9.06 1.66 -4.74
N MET A 158 8.48 0.74 -3.96
CA MET A 158 7.44 -0.18 -4.44
C MET A 158 6.12 0.49 -4.79
N ILE A 159 5.79 1.62 -4.16
CA ILE A 159 4.56 2.37 -4.48
C ILE A 159 4.72 3.31 -5.68
N LEU A 160 5.95 3.69 -6.05
CA LEU A 160 6.22 4.62 -7.17
C LEU A 160 5.51 4.24 -8.46
N PRO A 161 5.58 3.00 -8.97
CA PRO A 161 4.94 2.66 -10.24
C PRO A 161 3.44 2.91 -10.25
N SER A 162 2.75 2.61 -9.17
CA SER A 162 1.31 2.81 -9.06
C SER A 162 0.96 4.30 -9.04
N ILE A 163 1.70 5.10 -8.26
CA ILE A 163 1.50 6.54 -8.17
C ILE A 163 1.79 7.21 -9.50
N ILE A 164 2.92 6.88 -10.14
CA ILE A 164 3.32 7.47 -11.41
C ILE A 164 2.28 7.18 -12.50
N LYS A 165 1.94 5.91 -12.71
CA LYS A 165 1.04 5.51 -13.79
C LYS A 165 -0.37 6.09 -13.66
N VAL A 166 -0.97 5.96 -12.48
CA VAL A 166 -2.35 6.41 -12.27
C VAL A 166 -2.43 7.94 -12.28
N SER A 167 -1.46 8.64 -11.67
CA SER A 167 -1.41 10.11 -11.72
C SER A 167 -1.15 10.62 -13.15
N MET A 168 -0.24 9.99 -13.87
CA MET A 168 0.06 10.34 -15.28
C MET A 168 -1.19 10.20 -16.16
N THR A 169 -1.88 9.05 -16.10
CA THR A 169 -3.12 8.83 -16.85
C THR A 169 -4.19 9.85 -16.49
N SER A 170 -4.29 10.21 -15.20
CA SER A 170 -5.27 11.21 -14.75
C SER A 170 -4.95 12.61 -15.27
N LEU A 171 -3.67 12.98 -15.33
CA LEU A 171 -3.22 14.24 -15.91
C LEU A 171 -3.42 14.30 -17.43
N GLU A 172 -3.26 13.18 -18.13
CA GLU A 172 -3.49 13.08 -19.58
C GLU A 172 -4.99 13.14 -19.94
N ALA A 173 -5.86 12.72 -19.03
CA ALA A 173 -7.30 12.78 -19.21
C ALA A 173 -7.89 14.20 -19.07
N VAL A 174 -7.10 15.18 -18.61
CA VAL A 174 -7.54 16.59 -18.54
C VAL A 174 -7.72 17.14 -19.97
N PRO A 175 -8.89 17.73 -20.31
CA PRO A 175 -9.13 18.31 -21.63
C PRO A 175 -8.11 19.40 -21.97
N LYS A 176 -7.59 19.37 -23.20
CA LYS A 176 -6.60 20.34 -23.66
C LYS A 176 -7.11 21.77 -23.66
N GLU A 177 -8.41 21.95 -23.84
CA GLU A 177 -9.08 23.26 -23.84
C GLU A 177 -8.83 24.01 -22.53
N TYR A 178 -8.65 23.34 -21.41
CA TYR A 178 -8.32 23.97 -20.13
C TYR A 178 -6.89 24.53 -20.12
N GLU A 179 -5.95 23.79 -20.71
CA GLU A 179 -4.56 24.23 -20.83
C GLU A 179 -4.44 25.38 -21.84
N ASP A 180 -5.10 25.26 -23.00
CA ASP A 180 -5.08 26.27 -24.06
C ASP A 180 -5.70 27.60 -23.58
N ALA A 181 -6.79 27.54 -22.80
CA ALA A 181 -7.39 28.72 -22.19
C ALA A 181 -6.45 29.43 -21.21
N SER A 182 -5.72 28.67 -20.39
CA SER A 182 -4.72 29.21 -19.45
C SER A 182 -3.57 29.89 -20.20
N LEU A 183 -3.03 29.23 -21.24
CA LEU A 183 -1.95 29.78 -22.07
C LEU A 183 -2.40 31.05 -22.81
N ALA A 184 -3.65 31.10 -23.29
CA ALA A 184 -4.22 32.30 -23.97
C ALA A 184 -4.35 33.50 -23.01
N LEU A 185 -4.48 33.27 -21.70
CA LEU A 185 -4.44 34.30 -20.66
C LEU A 185 -3.02 34.74 -20.28
N GLY A 186 -1.99 34.20 -20.94
CA GLY A 186 -0.58 34.57 -20.73
C GLY A 186 0.14 33.78 -19.64
N ALA A 187 -0.45 32.69 -19.11
CA ALA A 187 0.23 31.81 -18.17
C ALA A 187 1.37 31.04 -18.88
N THR A 188 2.44 30.78 -18.14
CA THR A 188 3.51 29.90 -18.63
C THR A 188 3.05 28.42 -18.63
N PRO A 189 3.66 27.54 -19.45
CA PRO A 189 3.33 26.12 -19.46
C PRO A 189 3.41 25.49 -18.06
N THR A 190 4.45 25.80 -17.28
CA THR A 190 4.61 25.27 -15.92
C THR A 190 3.49 25.74 -14.99
N GLU A 191 3.11 27.02 -15.03
CA GLU A 191 1.97 27.53 -14.26
C GLU A 191 0.66 26.83 -14.66
N THR A 192 0.44 26.63 -15.94
CA THR A 192 -0.74 25.91 -16.46
C THR A 192 -0.79 24.48 -15.90
N TYR A 193 0.33 23.76 -15.91
CA TYR A 193 0.34 22.38 -15.39
C TYR A 193 0.01 22.32 -13.89
N PHE A 194 0.62 23.17 -13.07
CA PHE A 194 0.41 23.12 -11.63
C PHE A 194 -0.88 23.80 -11.16
N ARG A 195 -1.34 24.85 -11.84
CA ARG A 195 -2.54 25.61 -11.44
C ARG A 195 -3.83 25.18 -12.13
N VAL A 196 -3.73 24.49 -13.29
CA VAL A 196 -4.90 24.05 -14.05
C VAL A 196 -4.95 22.53 -14.17
N SER A 197 -3.93 21.88 -14.77
CA SER A 197 -3.99 20.45 -15.03
C SER A 197 -3.98 19.61 -13.74
N VAL A 198 -3.13 19.94 -12.76
CA VAL A 198 -3.05 19.22 -11.49
C VAL A 198 -4.35 19.34 -10.67
N PRO A 199 -4.92 20.54 -10.45
CA PRO A 199 -6.23 20.66 -9.80
C PRO A 199 -7.37 19.95 -10.55
N ALA A 200 -7.38 19.99 -11.88
CA ALA A 200 -8.36 19.28 -12.69
C ALA A 200 -8.25 17.74 -12.55
N ALA A 201 -7.02 17.21 -12.39
CA ALA A 201 -6.74 15.79 -12.19
C ALA A 201 -6.76 15.34 -10.72
N LYS A 202 -7.09 16.22 -9.75
CA LYS A 202 -6.93 15.97 -8.31
C LYS A 202 -7.55 14.66 -7.82
N SER A 203 -8.72 14.31 -8.32
CA SER A 203 -9.42 13.08 -7.91
C SER A 203 -8.68 11.81 -8.35
N GLY A 204 -8.08 11.81 -9.53
CA GLY A 204 -7.31 10.70 -10.04
C GLY A 204 -5.94 10.59 -9.36
N ILE A 205 -5.28 11.72 -9.10
CA ILE A 205 -4.02 11.78 -8.35
C ILE A 205 -4.24 11.26 -6.92
N ALA A 206 -5.32 11.66 -6.27
CA ALA A 206 -5.66 11.18 -4.95
C ALA A 206 -5.99 9.66 -4.96
N ALA A 207 -6.66 9.15 -5.99
CA ALA A 207 -6.87 7.71 -6.16
C ALA A 207 -5.53 6.95 -6.33
N ALA A 208 -4.55 7.53 -7.02
CA ALA A 208 -3.21 6.97 -7.14
C ALA A 208 -2.52 6.84 -5.77
N VAL A 209 -2.65 7.85 -4.91
CA VAL A 209 -2.12 7.83 -3.54
C VAL A 209 -2.81 6.74 -2.71
N VAL A 210 -4.15 6.65 -2.76
CA VAL A 210 -4.91 5.59 -2.05
C VAL A 210 -4.45 4.20 -2.46
N LEU A 211 -4.24 3.98 -3.76
CA LEU A 211 -3.75 2.71 -4.28
C LEU A 211 -2.34 2.40 -3.76
N GLY A 212 -1.45 3.40 -3.73
CA GLY A 212 -0.11 3.29 -3.15
C GLY A 212 -0.13 2.97 -1.65
N VAL A 213 -0.99 3.65 -0.88
CA VAL A 213 -1.19 3.38 0.56
C VAL A 213 -1.64 1.94 0.80
N GLY A 214 -2.66 1.49 0.05
CA GLY A 214 -3.18 0.12 0.17
C GLY A 214 -2.09 -0.92 -0.09
N ARG A 215 -1.23 -0.68 -1.10
CA ARG A 215 -0.10 -1.55 -1.41
C ARG A 215 0.96 -1.55 -0.30
N ALA A 216 1.31 -0.39 0.25
CA ALA A 216 2.31 -0.27 1.32
C ALA A 216 1.87 -0.99 2.61
N ILE A 217 0.61 -0.83 3.02
CA ILE A 217 0.08 -1.46 4.24
C ILE A 217 0.02 -2.99 4.11
N GLY A 218 -0.32 -3.49 2.92
CA GLY A 218 -0.45 -4.93 2.68
C GLY A 218 0.87 -5.67 2.43
N GLU A 219 1.99 -4.95 2.32
CA GLU A 219 3.27 -5.58 1.99
C GLU A 219 3.83 -6.36 3.19
N ALA A 220 4.21 -7.63 2.93
CA ALA A 220 4.78 -8.50 3.93
C ALA A 220 6.20 -8.96 3.57
N MET A 221 6.39 -9.50 2.36
CA MET A 221 7.60 -10.23 2.01
C MET A 221 8.83 -9.33 1.88
N ALA A 222 8.72 -8.22 1.16
CA ALA A 222 9.81 -7.27 1.02
C ALA A 222 10.20 -6.66 2.36
N VAL A 223 9.20 -6.27 3.16
CA VAL A 223 9.41 -5.66 4.47
C VAL A 223 10.05 -6.64 5.45
N MET A 224 9.64 -7.92 5.45
CA MET A 224 10.22 -8.96 6.30
C MET A 224 11.74 -9.08 6.10
N MET A 225 12.21 -8.90 4.88
CA MET A 225 13.64 -9.05 4.55
C MET A 225 14.49 -7.86 5.01
N VAL A 226 13.92 -6.66 5.12
CA VAL A 226 14.68 -5.42 5.38
C VAL A 226 14.41 -4.80 6.73
N SER A 227 13.35 -5.19 7.43
CA SER A 227 12.97 -4.61 8.72
C SER A 227 13.64 -5.25 9.93
N GLY A 228 14.32 -6.39 9.76
CA GLY A 228 14.93 -7.18 10.84
C GLY A 228 13.94 -8.02 11.66
N ASN A 229 12.63 -7.77 11.52
CA ASN A 229 11.52 -8.56 12.05
C ASN A 229 11.55 -8.80 13.59
N ALA A 230 12.15 -7.91 14.38
CA ALA A 230 12.16 -7.97 15.85
C ALA A 230 10.93 -7.25 16.45
N PRO A 231 10.31 -7.78 17.54
CA PRO A 231 9.10 -7.22 18.14
C PRO A 231 9.39 -5.99 19.04
N ASN A 232 10.18 -5.04 18.54
CA ASN A 232 10.54 -3.83 19.25
C ASN A 232 9.56 -2.69 19.01
N MET A 233 9.53 -1.72 19.92
CA MET A 233 8.86 -0.43 19.68
C MET A 233 9.54 0.26 18.48
N PRO A 234 8.77 0.97 17.61
CA PRO A 234 9.31 1.53 16.39
C PRO A 234 10.28 2.68 16.66
N GLU A 235 11.52 2.49 16.29
CA GLU A 235 12.57 3.50 16.17
C GLU A 235 13.18 3.45 14.78
N LEU A 236 13.62 4.58 14.26
CA LEU A 236 13.99 4.72 12.85
C LEU A 236 15.09 3.75 12.40
N PHE A 237 16.08 3.52 13.25
CA PHE A 237 17.27 2.69 12.97
C PHE A 237 17.25 1.35 13.68
N GLN A 238 16.16 0.98 14.32
CA GLN A 238 16.03 -0.30 14.99
C GLN A 238 15.26 -1.31 14.14
N SER A 239 15.59 -2.58 14.38
CA SER A 239 14.84 -3.71 13.85
C SER A 239 13.42 -3.70 14.42
N VAL A 240 12.43 -3.82 13.55
CA VAL A 240 11.01 -3.71 13.88
C VAL A 240 10.19 -4.80 13.18
N ARG A 241 8.97 -5.03 13.67
CA ARG A 241 8.04 -5.99 13.09
C ARG A 241 6.72 -5.31 12.73
N PHE A 242 6.23 -5.55 11.52
CA PHE A 242 4.94 -5.07 11.04
C PHE A 242 3.83 -6.07 11.37
N LEU A 243 2.57 -5.64 11.33
CA LEU A 243 1.41 -6.55 11.46
C LEU A 243 1.43 -7.66 10.40
N THR A 244 1.76 -7.31 9.16
CA THR A 244 1.86 -8.25 8.03
C THR A 244 2.98 -9.25 8.22
N THR A 245 4.16 -8.80 8.67
CA THR A 245 5.33 -9.67 8.85
C THR A 245 5.16 -10.57 10.06
N ALA A 246 4.48 -10.15 11.12
CA ALA A 246 4.17 -10.99 12.28
C ALA A 246 3.34 -12.21 11.86
N VAL A 247 2.28 -12.01 11.09
CA VAL A 247 1.45 -13.10 10.56
C VAL A 247 2.25 -13.98 9.60
N ALA A 248 2.94 -13.38 8.64
CA ALA A 248 3.66 -14.13 7.59
C ALA A 248 4.82 -14.98 8.14
N SER A 249 5.52 -14.50 9.18
CA SER A 249 6.69 -15.22 9.75
C SER A 249 6.32 -16.34 10.71
N GLU A 250 5.23 -16.20 11.49
CA GLU A 250 4.93 -17.14 12.58
C GLU A 250 3.75 -18.09 12.29
N MET A 251 2.84 -17.76 11.35
CA MET A 251 1.61 -18.52 11.12
C MET A 251 1.84 -20.01 10.84
N SER A 252 2.87 -20.33 10.05
CA SER A 252 3.15 -21.72 9.65
C SER A 252 3.67 -22.61 10.77
N TYR A 253 4.23 -22.02 11.83
CA TYR A 253 4.84 -22.75 12.95
C TYR A 253 4.04 -22.61 14.25
N SER A 254 2.95 -21.86 14.23
CA SER A 254 2.14 -21.57 15.41
C SER A 254 1.07 -22.63 15.67
N SER A 255 0.71 -22.82 16.93
CA SER A 255 -0.38 -23.67 17.37
C SER A 255 -1.14 -23.07 18.57
N GLY A 256 -2.32 -23.58 18.90
CA GLY A 256 -3.09 -23.16 20.06
C GLY A 256 -3.38 -21.65 20.10
N LEU A 257 -3.18 -21.03 21.26
CA LEU A 257 -3.44 -19.62 21.51
C LEU A 257 -2.58 -18.69 20.64
N GLN A 258 -1.31 -19.04 20.38
CA GLN A 258 -0.43 -18.28 19.50
C GLN A 258 -1.04 -18.15 18.10
N ARG A 259 -1.52 -19.27 17.54
CA ARG A 259 -2.13 -19.25 16.20
C ARG A 259 -3.40 -18.40 16.17
N GLN A 260 -4.23 -18.49 17.21
CA GLN A 260 -5.42 -17.65 17.34
C GLN A 260 -5.05 -16.16 17.46
N ALA A 261 -4.00 -15.83 18.22
CA ALA A 261 -3.49 -14.47 18.35
C ALA A 261 -2.99 -13.91 17.00
N LEU A 262 -2.35 -14.73 16.15
CA LEU A 262 -1.97 -14.33 14.80
C LEU A 262 -3.19 -14.09 13.89
N PHE A 263 -4.27 -14.87 14.02
CA PHE A 263 -5.55 -14.55 13.36
C PHE A 263 -6.15 -13.24 13.87
N SER A 264 -5.99 -12.96 15.16
CA SER A 264 -6.40 -11.67 15.75
C SER A 264 -5.58 -10.51 15.16
N ILE A 265 -4.26 -10.67 14.95
CA ILE A 265 -3.42 -9.68 14.26
C ILE A 265 -3.93 -9.47 12.83
N ALA A 266 -4.23 -10.54 12.10
CA ALA A 266 -4.78 -10.45 10.75
C ALA A 266 -6.14 -9.73 10.73
N LEU A 267 -7.00 -9.97 11.73
CA LEU A 267 -8.27 -9.25 11.90
C LEU A 267 -8.04 -7.75 12.18
N VAL A 268 -7.10 -7.40 13.05
CA VAL A 268 -6.73 -6.00 13.32
C VAL A 268 -6.20 -5.32 12.06
N LEU A 269 -5.32 -5.99 11.31
CA LEU A 269 -4.81 -5.50 10.03
C LEU A 269 -5.94 -5.27 9.02
N PHE A 270 -6.87 -6.21 8.90
CA PHE A 270 -8.03 -6.10 8.02
C PHE A 270 -8.89 -4.89 8.38
N LEU A 271 -9.21 -4.71 9.66
CA LEU A 271 -9.98 -3.55 10.14
C LEU A 271 -9.22 -2.24 9.92
N PHE A 272 -7.90 -2.24 10.11
CA PHE A 272 -7.05 -1.08 9.87
C PHE A 272 -7.05 -0.66 8.38
N ILE A 273 -6.93 -1.61 7.47
CA ILE A 273 -7.02 -1.38 6.02
C ILE A 273 -8.40 -0.84 5.65
N MET A 274 -9.47 -1.43 6.18
CA MET A 274 -10.84 -0.97 5.95
C MET A 274 -11.05 0.47 6.42
N LEU A 275 -10.56 0.80 7.62
CA LEU A 275 -10.65 2.14 8.19
C LEU A 275 -9.91 3.18 7.33
N ILE A 276 -8.67 2.88 6.92
CA ILE A 276 -7.88 3.77 6.07
C ILE A 276 -8.57 3.98 4.72
N ASN A 277 -9.00 2.90 4.07
CA ASN A 277 -9.70 3.01 2.78
C ASN A 277 -11.02 3.79 2.90
N ALA A 278 -11.80 3.56 3.96
CA ALA A 278 -13.03 4.30 4.21
C ALA A 278 -12.76 5.80 4.43
N THR A 279 -11.73 6.13 5.23
CA THR A 279 -11.33 7.51 5.51
C THR A 279 -10.86 8.23 4.25
N LEU A 280 -9.97 7.60 3.48
CA LEU A 280 -9.47 8.16 2.23
C LEU A 280 -10.59 8.37 1.21
N ASN A 281 -11.48 7.39 1.04
CA ASN A 281 -12.63 7.51 0.14
C ASN A 281 -13.62 8.60 0.59
N PHE A 282 -13.84 8.76 1.89
CA PHE A 282 -14.66 9.83 2.44
C PHE A 282 -14.08 11.22 2.13
N LEU A 283 -12.77 11.40 2.35
CA LEU A 283 -12.08 12.66 2.04
C LEU A 283 -12.17 12.99 0.55
N LEU A 284 -11.99 12.00 -0.33
CA LEU A 284 -12.09 12.18 -1.78
C LEU A 284 -13.50 12.55 -2.26
N LYS A 285 -14.55 11.97 -1.64
CA LYS A 285 -15.94 12.31 -1.98
C LYS A 285 -16.30 13.72 -1.55
N ARG A 286 -15.85 14.15 -0.38
CA ARG A 286 -16.11 15.50 0.13
C ARG A 286 -15.50 16.58 -0.76
N ASP A 287 -14.32 16.33 -1.33
CA ASP A 287 -13.65 17.25 -2.22
C ASP A 287 -14.37 17.39 -3.59
N LYS A 288 -15.06 16.33 -4.05
CA LYS A 288 -15.93 16.38 -5.25
C LYS A 288 -17.24 17.16 -5.04
N SER A 289 -17.72 17.26 -3.81
CA SER A 289 -18.96 17.97 -3.48
C SER A 289 -18.76 19.49 -3.34
N ASN A 290 -17.52 19.94 -3.15
CA ASN A 290 -17.17 21.35 -2.92
C ASN A 290 -16.50 22.03 -4.13
N GLY A 291 -16.41 21.38 -5.26
CA GLY A 291 -15.86 21.89 -6.53
C GLY A 291 -16.77 21.59 -7.70
#